data_a1ee401c3a73d8208e1029477cd8be8f
#
_entry.id   a1ee401c3a73d8208e1029477cd8be8f
#
_cell.length_a   1.000
_cell.length_b   1.000
_cell.length_c   1.000
_cell.angle_alpha   90.00
_cell.angle_beta   90.00
_cell.angle_gamma   90.00
#
_symmetry.space_group_name_H-M   'P 1'
#
loop_
_entity.id
_entity.type
_entity.pdbx_description
1 polymer ?
#
loop_
_entity_poly.entity_id
_entity_poly.type
_entity_poly.pdbx_seq_one_letter_code
_entity_poly.pdbx_strand_id
1 'polypeptide(L)'
;MKKTIKNIFGLIFITIMLLSVSVANADNDFGISLFSGTSSSDANSIPGTSDLYYSFEDGVLSIYGSGKVPANLSATWTNSKTVEFNPSEVTEIIIEEGITGINDRLTRMFKNAISVTLPSSLESIGENNFSNFTKLETVTIPDNSKLKYIYTRAFERCTSLKSINLPQGLESIYSRAFYTCSNLTNLKLPSTLTRIDELAFSNGPRFKNNELTVPKGVTTIKSRSIYNINDLKTINVENGVTKIEKYAFADNDSLKNVYLPASITSIDVLACKSYNYEKYSACDIYIDKYKDSIPCYS
;
A
#
# COMPACT_ATOMS: atom_id res chain seq x y z
N MET A 1 -17.28 -29.04 8.83
CA MET A 1 -18.02 -28.19 9.79
C MET A 1 -17.18 -27.24 10.62
N LYS A 2 -15.85 -27.44 10.81
CA LYS A 2 -14.98 -26.51 11.61
C LYS A 2 -14.52 -25.24 10.86
N LYS A 3 -14.58 -25.20 9.52
CA LYS A 3 -14.13 -24.04 8.72
C LYS A 3 -15.14 -22.88 8.62
N THR A 4 -16.43 -23.17 8.79
CA THR A 4 -17.50 -22.17 8.64
C THR A 4 -17.69 -21.32 9.90
N ILE A 5 -17.26 -21.83 11.06
CA ILE A 5 -17.41 -21.12 12.35
C ILE A 5 -16.35 -20.02 12.52
N LYS A 6 -15.13 -20.18 11.96
CA LYS A 6 -14.06 -19.15 12.08
C LYS A 6 -14.41 -17.84 11.37
N ASN A 7 -15.14 -17.88 10.23
CA ASN A 7 -15.53 -16.67 9.51
C ASN A 7 -16.67 -15.89 10.20
N ILE A 8 -17.46 -16.53 11.03
CA ILE A 8 -18.54 -15.88 11.78
C ILE A 8 -17.99 -15.11 13.00
N PHE A 9 -16.95 -15.64 13.65
CA PHE A 9 -16.31 -14.94 14.77
C PHE A 9 -15.55 -13.68 14.33
N GLY A 10 -14.87 -13.68 13.18
CA GLY A 10 -14.21 -12.48 12.64
C GLY A 10 -15.19 -11.35 12.32
N LEU A 11 -16.38 -11.66 11.78
CA LEU A 11 -17.40 -10.65 11.48
C LEU A 11 -18.09 -10.11 12.72
N ILE A 12 -18.26 -10.94 13.74
CA ILE A 12 -18.89 -10.55 15.02
C ILE A 12 -17.96 -9.62 15.82
N PHE A 13 -16.64 -9.81 15.73
CA PHE A 13 -15.68 -8.95 16.43
C PHE A 13 -15.66 -7.51 15.85
N ILE A 14 -15.76 -7.35 14.51
CA ILE A 14 -15.83 -6.04 13.85
C ILE A 14 -17.15 -5.32 14.20
N THR A 15 -18.26 -6.06 14.34
CA THR A 15 -19.57 -5.48 14.62
C THR A 15 -19.73 -5.08 16.11
N ILE A 16 -19.06 -5.77 17.03
CA ILE A 16 -19.10 -5.45 18.47
C ILE A 16 -18.24 -4.23 18.81
N MET A 17 -17.12 -4.00 18.10
CA MET A 17 -16.29 -2.81 18.32
C MET A 17 -16.98 -1.51 17.87
N LEU A 18 -17.93 -1.56 16.92
CA LEU A 18 -18.71 -0.39 16.49
C LEU A 18 -19.88 -0.04 17.43
N LEU A 19 -20.23 -0.93 18.39
CA LEU A 19 -21.32 -0.73 19.35
C LEU A 19 -20.87 -0.30 20.74
N SER A 20 -19.57 -0.22 21.02
CA SER A 20 -19.05 0.10 22.36
C SER A 20 -18.97 1.60 22.71
N VAL A 21 -19.45 2.49 21.84
CA VAL A 21 -19.35 3.96 22.07
C VAL A 21 -20.62 4.56 22.69
N SER A 22 -21.70 3.81 22.94
CA SER A 22 -22.96 4.41 23.38
C SER A 22 -23.78 3.68 24.46
N VAL A 23 -23.16 2.98 25.41
CA VAL A 23 -23.89 2.57 26.62
C VAL A 23 -23.02 2.74 27.87
N ALA A 24 -22.97 3.96 28.37
CA ALA A 24 -22.73 4.20 29.78
C ALA A 24 -24.10 4.33 30.45
N ASN A 25 -24.35 3.43 31.42
CA ASN A 25 -25.48 3.34 32.38
C ASN A 25 -26.57 2.34 32.01
N ALA A 26 -26.45 1.17 32.59
CA ALA A 26 -27.54 0.49 33.33
C ALA A 26 -26.95 -0.78 33.97
N ASP A 27 -27.04 -0.81 35.28
CA ASP A 27 -26.78 -1.99 36.11
C ASP A 27 -27.66 -3.16 35.65
N ASN A 28 -27.05 -4.32 35.38
CA ASN A 28 -27.54 -5.62 35.80
C ASN A 28 -26.57 -6.75 35.33
N ASP A 29 -26.23 -7.50 36.31
CA ASP A 29 -25.49 -8.72 36.42
C ASP A 29 -25.88 -9.79 35.37
N PHE A 30 -25.08 -9.96 34.34
CA PHE A 30 -24.97 -11.19 33.56
C PHE A 30 -23.53 -11.32 33.12
N GLY A 31 -22.82 -12.30 33.67
CA GLY A 31 -21.40 -12.54 33.51
C GLY A 31 -20.96 -12.85 32.07
N ILE A 32 -20.93 -11.86 31.24
CA ILE A 32 -20.11 -11.81 30.03
C ILE A 32 -19.00 -10.83 30.38
N SER A 33 -17.82 -11.36 30.70
CA SER A 33 -16.60 -10.58 30.75
C SER A 33 -16.32 -10.04 29.34
N LEU A 34 -17.02 -8.99 28.97
CA LEU A 34 -16.58 -8.08 27.92
C LEU A 34 -15.29 -7.48 28.44
N PHE A 35 -14.21 -7.58 27.72
CA PHE A 35 -12.93 -6.94 28.01
C PHE A 35 -13.14 -5.47 28.40
N SER A 36 -13.52 -5.26 29.63
CA SER A 36 -13.38 -3.99 30.32
C SER A 36 -11.90 -3.88 30.65
N GLY A 37 -11.29 -2.81 30.26
CA GLY A 37 -9.89 -2.47 30.39
C GLY A 37 -9.19 -3.24 31.51
N THR A 38 -8.42 -4.26 31.12
CA THR A 38 -7.45 -4.86 32.02
C THR A 38 -6.51 -3.77 32.43
N SER A 39 -6.43 -3.56 33.73
CA SER A 39 -5.43 -2.72 34.36
C SER A 39 -4.05 -3.04 33.77
N SER A 40 -3.26 -2.05 33.52
CA SER A 40 -1.97 -1.94 32.85
C SER A 40 -0.86 -2.93 33.22
N SER A 41 -1.16 -4.09 33.85
CA SER A 41 -0.16 -5.07 34.27
C SER A 41 0.12 -6.18 33.26
N ASP A 42 -0.77 -6.42 32.27
CA ASP A 42 -0.68 -7.56 31.34
C ASP A 42 -0.46 -7.16 29.87
N ALA A 43 -0.39 -5.88 29.56
CA ALA A 43 -0.13 -5.41 28.20
C ALA A 43 1.38 -5.42 27.92
N ASN A 44 1.82 -6.17 26.95
CA ASN A 44 3.20 -6.15 26.50
C ASN A 44 3.52 -4.79 25.86
N SER A 45 4.17 -3.90 26.60
CA SER A 45 4.61 -2.62 26.06
C SER A 45 5.67 -2.84 24.99
N ILE A 46 5.57 -2.06 23.92
CA ILE A 46 6.63 -2.05 22.90
C ILE A 46 7.87 -1.37 23.47
N PRO A 47 9.02 -2.05 23.55
CA PRO A 47 10.22 -1.49 24.18
C PRO A 47 10.64 -0.16 23.56
N GLY A 48 10.89 0.86 24.42
CA GLY A 48 11.28 2.20 23.98
C GLY A 48 10.12 3.11 23.60
N THR A 49 8.88 2.70 23.92
CA THR A 49 7.66 3.52 23.75
C THR A 49 6.89 3.61 25.05
N SER A 50 6.12 4.70 25.25
CA SER A 50 5.27 4.90 26.43
C SER A 50 3.82 4.44 26.22
N ASP A 51 3.33 4.50 24.95
CA ASP A 51 1.92 4.42 24.65
C ASP A 51 1.60 3.38 23.54
N LEU A 52 2.55 2.48 23.27
CA LEU A 52 2.39 1.43 22.28
C LEU A 52 2.56 0.07 22.92
N TYR A 53 1.67 -0.82 22.54
CA TYR A 53 1.53 -2.18 23.07
C TYR A 53 1.36 -3.17 21.94
N TYR A 54 1.57 -4.44 22.23
CA TYR A 54 1.28 -5.54 21.32
C TYR A 54 0.65 -6.72 22.05
N SER A 55 -0.07 -7.54 21.29
CA SER A 55 -0.48 -8.89 21.67
C SER A 55 -0.16 -9.85 20.54
N PHE A 56 0.14 -11.11 20.88
CA PHE A 56 0.34 -12.18 19.91
C PHE A 56 -0.42 -13.42 20.36
N GLU A 57 -1.32 -13.89 19.51
CA GLU A 57 -2.11 -15.09 19.75
C GLU A 57 -2.44 -15.78 18.41
N ASP A 58 -2.29 -17.09 18.32
CA ASP A 58 -2.66 -17.90 17.15
C ASP A 58 -2.09 -17.39 15.80
N GLY A 59 -0.90 -16.82 15.80
CA GLY A 59 -0.27 -16.27 14.60
C GLY A 59 -0.69 -14.84 14.25
N VAL A 60 -1.56 -14.21 15.04
CA VAL A 60 -2.02 -12.83 14.89
C VAL A 60 -1.21 -11.91 15.79
N LEU A 61 -0.52 -10.96 15.20
CA LEU A 61 0.16 -9.87 15.91
C LEU A 61 -0.69 -8.60 15.83
N SER A 62 -1.23 -8.16 16.96
CA SER A 62 -1.90 -6.86 17.07
C SER A 62 -0.97 -5.83 17.68
N ILE A 63 -0.91 -4.64 17.07
CA ILE A 63 -0.18 -3.46 17.59
C ILE A 63 -1.19 -2.38 17.86
N TYR A 64 -1.25 -1.89 19.11
CA TYR A 64 -2.25 -0.95 19.55
C TYR A 64 -1.68 0.14 20.45
N GLY A 65 -2.49 1.17 20.72
CA GLY A 65 -2.08 2.35 21.45
C GLY A 65 -2.25 3.63 20.65
N SER A 66 -1.40 4.62 20.83
CA SER A 66 -1.56 5.91 20.17
C SER A 66 -0.26 6.48 19.61
N GLY A 67 -0.39 7.22 18.50
CA GLY A 67 0.72 7.94 17.88
C GLY A 67 1.45 7.18 16.79
N LYS A 68 2.72 7.47 16.60
CA LYS A 68 3.54 6.86 15.55
C LYS A 68 4.39 5.73 16.12
N VAL A 69 4.35 4.59 15.46
CA VAL A 69 5.29 3.50 15.75
C VAL A 69 6.69 3.94 15.32
N PRO A 70 7.68 3.97 16.22
CA PRO A 70 9.00 4.50 15.91
C PRO A 70 9.78 3.64 14.92
N ALA A 71 10.76 4.24 14.23
CA ALA A 71 11.70 3.52 13.38
C ALA A 71 12.59 2.57 14.21
N ASN A 72 13.01 1.46 13.58
CA ASN A 72 13.96 0.48 14.16
C ASN A 72 13.46 -0.34 15.36
N LEU A 73 12.18 -0.45 15.59
CA LEU A 73 11.62 -1.36 16.60
C LEU A 73 12.10 -2.81 16.42
N SER A 74 12.35 -3.24 15.19
CA SER A 74 12.90 -4.57 14.91
C SER A 74 14.20 -4.86 15.64
N ALA A 75 15.07 -3.86 15.83
CA ALA A 75 16.32 -4.01 16.57
C ALA A 75 16.09 -4.17 18.07
N THR A 76 15.10 -3.46 18.62
CA THR A 76 14.72 -3.54 20.03
C THR A 76 14.01 -4.85 20.34
N TRP A 77 13.14 -5.31 19.43
CA TRP A 77 12.44 -6.59 19.60
C TRP A 77 13.36 -7.81 19.47
N THR A 78 14.37 -7.77 18.58
CA THR A 78 15.34 -8.86 18.45
C THR A 78 16.32 -8.98 19.62
N ASN A 79 16.62 -7.85 20.27
CA ASN A 79 17.57 -7.79 21.39
C ASN A 79 16.90 -7.87 22.76
N SER A 80 15.60 -7.71 22.82
CA SER A 80 14.82 -7.76 24.05
C SER A 80 14.48 -9.21 24.37
N LYS A 81 14.89 -9.70 25.53
CA LYS A 81 14.43 -10.99 26.09
C LYS A 81 12.95 -10.98 26.46
N THR A 82 12.23 -9.92 26.10
CA THR A 82 10.85 -9.65 26.50
C THR A 82 9.83 -9.97 25.43
N VAL A 83 10.23 -10.36 24.20
CA VAL A 83 9.29 -10.83 23.20
C VAL A 83 9.05 -12.32 23.38
N GLU A 84 7.87 -12.69 23.84
CA GLU A 84 7.51 -14.05 24.20
C GLU A 84 7.05 -14.90 23.01
N PHE A 85 7.19 -14.44 21.77
CA PHE A 85 6.78 -15.16 20.57
C PHE A 85 7.87 -15.17 19.49
N ASN A 86 7.81 -16.18 18.62
CA ASN A 86 8.70 -16.26 17.45
C ASN A 86 8.14 -15.44 16.28
N PRO A 87 8.85 -14.42 15.77
CA PRO A 87 8.39 -13.61 14.66
C PRO A 87 8.02 -14.38 13.39
N SER A 88 8.59 -15.58 13.19
CA SER A 88 8.25 -16.43 12.04
C SER A 88 6.87 -17.07 12.14
N GLU A 89 6.23 -17.06 13.30
CA GLU A 89 4.88 -17.55 13.51
C GLU A 89 3.80 -16.54 13.16
N VAL A 90 4.19 -15.25 12.98
CA VAL A 90 3.24 -14.19 12.61
C VAL A 90 2.78 -14.42 11.18
N THR A 91 1.49 -14.68 11.02
CA THR A 91 0.81 -14.85 9.73
C THR A 91 -0.17 -13.72 9.42
N GLU A 92 -0.59 -12.98 10.43
CA GLU A 92 -1.45 -11.80 10.31
C GLU A 92 -0.92 -10.66 11.18
N ILE A 93 -0.98 -9.44 10.65
CA ILE A 93 -0.63 -8.22 11.37
C ILE A 93 -1.85 -7.31 11.40
N ILE A 94 -2.26 -6.88 12.59
CA ILE A 94 -3.31 -5.90 12.79
C ILE A 94 -2.69 -4.66 13.44
N ILE A 95 -2.81 -3.53 12.77
CA ILE A 95 -2.48 -2.22 13.35
C ILE A 95 -3.81 -1.58 13.74
N GLU A 96 -3.98 -1.29 15.01
CA GLU A 96 -5.26 -0.83 15.54
C GLU A 96 -5.45 0.69 15.48
N GLU A 97 -6.68 1.14 15.68
CA GLU A 97 -7.03 2.56 15.70
C GLU A 97 -6.24 3.33 16.77
N GLY A 98 -5.88 4.57 16.47
CA GLY A 98 -5.00 5.41 17.30
C GLY A 98 -3.56 5.48 16.78
N ILE A 99 -3.13 4.48 15.99
CA ILE A 99 -1.84 4.50 15.32
C ILE A 99 -1.93 5.40 14.09
N THR A 100 -1.08 6.43 14.03
CA THR A 100 -1.08 7.44 12.95
C THR A 100 0.04 7.25 11.94
N GLY A 101 1.05 6.47 12.26
CA GLY A 101 2.16 6.17 11.34
C GLY A 101 2.90 4.91 11.70
N ILE A 102 3.31 4.18 10.68
CA ILE A 102 4.22 3.04 10.81
C ILE A 102 5.54 3.51 10.22
N ASN A 103 6.51 3.76 11.10
CA ASN A 103 7.83 4.19 10.67
C ASN A 103 8.66 3.01 10.19
N ASP A 104 9.80 3.32 9.61
CA ASP A 104 10.65 2.45 8.83
C ASP A 104 10.93 1.09 9.46
N ARG A 105 10.71 0.03 8.68
CA ARG A 105 11.16 -1.34 8.97
C ARG A 105 10.51 -2.03 10.16
N LEU A 106 9.40 -1.52 10.70
CA LEU A 106 8.71 -2.15 11.82
C LEU A 106 8.48 -3.63 11.59
N THR A 107 7.99 -3.97 10.41
CA THR A 107 7.51 -5.31 10.09
C THR A 107 8.57 -6.24 9.50
N ARG A 108 9.83 -5.77 9.39
CA ARG A 108 10.90 -6.52 8.70
C ARG A 108 11.10 -7.95 9.22
N MET A 109 10.71 -8.22 10.45
CA MET A 109 10.83 -9.52 11.07
C MET A 109 9.68 -10.48 10.72
N PHE A 110 8.52 -9.94 10.33
CA PHE A 110 7.28 -10.70 10.17
C PHE A 110 7.01 -11.12 8.73
N LYS A 111 8.04 -11.57 8.02
CA LYS A 111 7.98 -11.87 6.58
C LYS A 111 7.07 -13.03 6.20
N ASN A 112 6.59 -13.78 7.18
CA ASN A 112 5.60 -14.84 6.99
C ASN A 112 4.17 -14.33 7.01
N ALA A 113 3.94 -13.04 7.31
CA ALA A 113 2.60 -12.48 7.30
C ALA A 113 1.96 -12.61 5.91
N ILE A 114 0.72 -13.07 5.90
CA ILE A 114 -0.12 -13.29 4.72
C ILE A 114 -1.10 -12.13 4.56
N SER A 115 -1.51 -11.53 5.69
CA SER A 115 -2.43 -10.39 5.71
C SER A 115 -1.96 -9.29 6.64
N VAL A 116 -2.31 -8.05 6.27
CA VAL A 116 -2.10 -6.85 7.08
C VAL A 116 -3.39 -6.04 7.09
N THR A 117 -3.86 -5.66 8.27
CA THR A 117 -4.98 -4.74 8.45
C THR A 117 -4.46 -3.42 9.04
N LEU A 118 -4.78 -2.32 8.39
CA LEU A 118 -4.37 -0.97 8.77
C LEU A 118 -5.56 -0.15 9.27
N PRO A 119 -5.37 0.75 10.25
CA PRO A 119 -6.45 1.55 10.82
C PRO A 119 -6.83 2.75 9.95
N SER A 120 -8.01 3.30 10.20
CA SER A 120 -8.45 4.53 9.55
C SER A 120 -7.63 5.76 9.99
N SER A 121 -7.07 5.73 11.18
CA SER A 121 -6.22 6.78 11.75
C SER A 121 -4.84 6.91 11.09
N LEU A 122 -4.41 5.92 10.30
CA LEU A 122 -3.07 5.87 9.72
C LEU A 122 -2.88 6.97 8.66
N GLU A 123 -1.84 7.80 8.82
CA GLU A 123 -1.50 8.88 7.90
C GLU A 123 -0.35 8.48 6.95
N SER A 124 0.50 7.52 7.36
CA SER A 124 1.67 7.12 6.57
C SER A 124 2.10 5.69 6.80
N ILE A 125 2.56 5.06 5.70
CA ILE A 125 3.30 3.78 5.73
C ILE A 125 4.75 4.10 5.44
N GLY A 126 5.63 3.83 6.40
CA GLY A 126 7.05 4.20 6.37
C GLY A 126 7.89 3.42 5.35
N GLU A 127 9.15 3.83 5.24
CA GLU A 127 10.10 3.27 4.28
C GLU A 127 10.40 1.79 4.59
N ASN A 128 10.40 0.94 3.55
CA ASN A 128 10.70 -0.49 3.62
C ASN A 128 9.80 -1.31 4.57
N ASN A 129 8.66 -0.80 5.05
CA ASN A 129 7.87 -1.48 6.07
C ASN A 129 7.50 -2.92 5.69
N PHE A 130 6.92 -3.11 4.52
CA PHE A 130 6.53 -4.44 4.04
C PHE A 130 7.43 -4.94 2.90
N SER A 131 8.63 -4.36 2.75
CA SER A 131 9.56 -4.76 1.70
C SER A 131 9.98 -6.23 1.83
N ASN A 132 9.90 -6.97 0.72
CA ASN A 132 10.18 -8.40 0.62
C ASN A 132 9.22 -9.29 1.43
N PHE A 133 7.99 -8.86 1.67
CA PHE A 133 6.92 -9.70 2.20
C PHE A 133 6.35 -10.58 1.09
N THR A 134 7.14 -11.58 0.70
CA THR A 134 6.82 -12.42 -0.46
C THR A 134 5.59 -13.31 -0.27
N LYS A 135 5.11 -13.48 0.97
CA LYS A 135 3.90 -14.23 1.31
C LYS A 135 2.67 -13.34 1.52
N LEU A 136 2.85 -12.02 1.58
CA LEU A 136 1.75 -11.08 1.81
C LEU A 136 0.78 -11.12 0.64
N GLU A 137 -0.46 -11.49 0.88
CA GLU A 137 -1.51 -11.61 -0.12
C GLU A 137 -2.48 -10.44 -0.12
N THR A 138 -2.77 -9.89 1.07
CA THR A 138 -3.77 -8.82 1.22
C THR A 138 -3.29 -7.74 2.19
N VAL A 139 -3.59 -6.49 1.81
CA VAL A 139 -3.47 -5.32 2.69
C VAL A 139 -4.82 -4.64 2.72
N THR A 140 -5.44 -4.61 3.89
CA THR A 140 -6.74 -3.97 4.10
C THR A 140 -6.52 -2.55 4.62
N ILE A 141 -7.02 -1.58 3.88
CA ILE A 141 -7.03 -0.15 4.24
C ILE A 141 -8.48 0.31 4.21
N PRO A 142 -9.04 0.86 5.29
CA PRO A 142 -10.41 1.37 5.31
C PRO A 142 -10.63 2.51 4.30
N ASP A 143 -11.80 2.59 3.69
CA ASP A 143 -12.13 3.63 2.70
C ASP A 143 -12.06 5.06 3.29
N ASN A 144 -12.35 5.20 4.58
CA ASN A 144 -12.26 6.46 5.33
C ASN A 144 -10.86 6.72 5.91
N SER A 145 -9.84 6.00 5.46
CA SER A 145 -8.47 6.13 5.95
C SER A 145 -7.90 7.53 5.70
N LYS A 146 -7.14 8.03 6.68
CA LYS A 146 -6.38 9.29 6.61
C LYS A 146 -5.04 9.13 5.91
N LEU A 147 -4.77 7.97 5.28
CA LEU A 147 -3.50 7.66 4.64
C LEU A 147 -3.19 8.62 3.49
N LYS A 148 -2.10 9.37 3.64
CA LYS A 148 -1.60 10.35 2.68
C LYS A 148 -0.33 9.91 1.98
N TYR A 149 0.53 9.13 2.66
CA TYR A 149 1.88 8.85 2.19
C TYR A 149 2.21 7.37 2.24
N ILE A 150 2.62 6.81 1.10
CA ILE A 150 3.25 5.48 1.01
C ILE A 150 4.71 5.72 0.63
N TYR A 151 5.60 5.56 1.61
CA TYR A 151 7.01 5.92 1.45
C TYR A 151 7.81 4.91 0.61
N THR A 152 9.08 5.25 0.39
CA THR A 152 10.01 4.52 -0.46
C THR A 152 10.06 3.03 -0.11
N ARG A 153 9.88 2.17 -1.12
CA ARG A 153 9.93 0.70 -1.01
C ARG A 153 8.96 0.08 -0.01
N ALA A 154 7.89 0.78 0.36
CA ALA A 154 6.96 0.29 1.39
C ALA A 154 6.45 -1.13 1.13
N PHE A 155 6.13 -1.45 -0.13
CA PHE A 155 5.70 -2.78 -0.59
C PHE A 155 6.62 -3.38 -1.66
N GLU A 156 7.90 -2.95 -1.72
CA GLU A 156 8.85 -3.49 -2.70
C GLU A 156 8.93 -5.02 -2.60
N ARG A 157 8.75 -5.71 -3.74
CA ARG A 157 8.81 -7.18 -3.85
C ARG A 157 7.78 -7.94 -3.00
N CYS A 158 6.61 -7.35 -2.77
CA CYS A 158 5.45 -8.11 -2.28
C CYS A 158 4.85 -8.94 -3.41
N THR A 159 5.58 -9.97 -3.82
CA THR A 159 5.27 -10.74 -5.04
C THR A 159 3.96 -11.51 -4.98
N SER A 160 3.47 -11.85 -3.78
CA SER A 160 2.18 -12.54 -3.59
C SER A 160 0.99 -11.58 -3.36
N LEU A 161 1.24 -10.25 -3.25
CA LEU A 161 0.19 -9.28 -2.98
C LEU A 161 -0.82 -9.28 -4.14
N LYS A 162 -2.07 -9.62 -3.83
CA LYS A 162 -3.18 -9.77 -4.80
C LYS A 162 -4.05 -8.52 -4.87
N SER A 163 -4.24 -7.87 -3.72
CA SER A 163 -5.13 -6.71 -3.61
C SER A 163 -4.67 -5.72 -2.56
N ILE A 164 -4.85 -4.45 -2.87
CA ILE A 164 -4.76 -3.31 -1.95
C ILE A 164 -5.71 -2.24 -2.44
N ASN A 165 -6.52 -1.68 -1.55
CA ASN A 165 -7.36 -0.53 -1.86
C ASN A 165 -6.63 0.75 -1.46
N LEU A 166 -6.33 1.62 -2.44
CA LEU A 166 -5.71 2.92 -2.17
C LEU A 166 -6.83 3.93 -1.86
N PRO A 167 -6.88 4.51 -0.64
CA PRO A 167 -7.98 5.38 -0.23
C PRO A 167 -7.95 6.71 -0.96
N GLN A 168 -9.16 7.30 -1.14
CA GLN A 168 -9.25 8.71 -1.53
C GLN A 168 -8.67 9.57 -0.40
N GLY A 169 -7.75 10.47 -0.74
CA GLY A 169 -6.94 11.21 0.24
C GLY A 169 -5.46 10.87 0.18
N LEU A 170 -5.08 9.74 -0.47
CA LEU A 170 -3.68 9.43 -0.73
C LEU A 170 -3.07 10.49 -1.67
N GLU A 171 -2.00 11.14 -1.21
CA GLU A 171 -1.35 12.25 -1.90
C GLU A 171 -0.06 11.82 -2.64
N SER A 172 0.70 10.88 -2.06
CA SER A 172 2.03 10.54 -2.60
C SER A 172 2.37 9.07 -2.51
N ILE A 173 2.89 8.55 -3.61
CA ILE A 173 3.51 7.21 -3.73
C ILE A 173 4.97 7.43 -4.10
N TYR A 174 5.86 7.09 -3.16
CA TYR A 174 7.29 7.35 -3.30
C TYR A 174 8.01 6.24 -4.08
N SER A 175 9.31 6.44 -4.29
CA SER A 175 10.13 5.58 -5.14
C SER A 175 10.03 4.10 -4.76
N ARG A 176 9.81 3.24 -5.77
CA ARG A 176 9.73 1.78 -5.63
C ARG A 176 8.66 1.27 -4.67
N ALA A 177 7.67 2.09 -4.31
CA ALA A 177 6.67 1.70 -3.32
C ALA A 177 5.96 0.37 -3.66
N PHE A 178 5.65 0.12 -4.93
CA PHE A 178 5.05 -1.13 -5.43
C PHE A 178 5.94 -1.84 -6.47
N TYR A 179 7.26 -1.64 -6.39
CA TYR A 179 8.21 -2.27 -7.29
C TYR A 179 8.14 -3.80 -7.16
N THR A 180 7.92 -4.48 -8.29
CA THR A 180 7.81 -5.95 -8.35
C THR A 180 6.67 -6.53 -7.49
N CYS A 181 5.52 -5.83 -7.41
CA CYS A 181 4.27 -6.38 -6.91
C CYS A 181 3.51 -7.11 -8.04
N SER A 182 4.12 -8.14 -8.62
CA SER A 182 3.70 -8.74 -9.90
C SER A 182 2.32 -9.42 -9.88
N ASN A 183 1.82 -9.82 -8.71
CA ASN A 183 0.50 -10.44 -8.58
C ASN A 183 -0.60 -9.45 -8.16
N LEU A 184 -0.24 -8.19 -7.91
CA LEU A 184 -1.22 -7.17 -7.58
C LEU A 184 -2.07 -6.83 -8.80
N THR A 185 -3.38 -7.02 -8.68
CA THR A 185 -4.33 -6.85 -9.78
C THR A 185 -5.40 -5.81 -9.45
N ASN A 186 -6.05 -5.29 -10.48
CA ASN A 186 -7.15 -4.34 -10.36
C ASN A 186 -6.81 -3.05 -9.60
N LEU A 187 -5.53 -2.66 -9.57
CA LEU A 187 -5.11 -1.43 -8.91
C LEU A 187 -5.80 -0.22 -9.56
N LYS A 188 -6.33 0.66 -8.73
CA LYS A 188 -6.91 1.93 -9.13
C LYS A 188 -6.21 3.05 -8.37
N LEU A 189 -5.74 4.06 -9.10
CA LEU A 189 -5.14 5.23 -8.47
C LEU A 189 -6.21 6.21 -8.01
N PRO A 190 -6.14 6.75 -6.78
CA PRO A 190 -7.05 7.79 -6.34
C PRO A 190 -6.79 9.12 -7.05
N SER A 191 -7.83 9.88 -7.30
CA SER A 191 -7.75 11.18 -7.99
C SER A 191 -7.01 12.27 -7.21
N THR A 192 -6.76 12.03 -5.94
CA THR A 192 -6.06 12.95 -5.02
C THR A 192 -4.53 12.87 -5.14
N LEU A 193 -3.99 11.88 -5.87
CA LEU A 193 -2.54 11.76 -6.04
C LEU A 193 -1.95 12.99 -6.72
N THR A 194 -0.87 13.50 -6.10
CA THR A 194 -0.06 14.60 -6.61
C THR A 194 1.36 14.15 -6.95
N ARG A 195 1.76 12.96 -6.46
CA ARG A 195 3.11 12.45 -6.63
C ARG A 195 3.15 10.96 -6.88
N ILE A 196 3.83 10.56 -7.96
CA ILE A 196 4.22 9.19 -8.27
C ILE A 196 5.70 9.23 -8.63
N ASP A 197 6.54 8.67 -7.78
CA ASP A 197 7.98 8.75 -7.94
C ASP A 197 8.56 7.66 -8.86
N GLU A 198 9.87 7.76 -9.08
CA GLU A 198 10.64 6.84 -9.91
C GLU A 198 10.46 5.38 -9.48
N LEU A 199 10.23 4.48 -10.45
CA LEU A 199 10.07 3.05 -10.24
C LEU A 199 8.86 2.66 -9.36
N ALA A 200 7.95 3.58 -9.06
CA ALA A 200 6.86 3.33 -8.11
C ALA A 200 6.05 2.07 -8.44
N PHE A 201 5.75 1.82 -9.70
CA PHE A 201 5.00 0.66 -10.19
C PHE A 201 5.79 -0.26 -11.11
N SER A 202 7.09 -0.07 -11.22
CA SER A 202 7.92 -0.84 -12.14
C SER A 202 7.90 -2.34 -11.85
N ASN A 203 7.78 -3.17 -12.90
CA ASN A 203 7.60 -4.63 -12.81
C ASN A 203 6.46 -5.04 -11.89
N GLY A 204 5.45 -4.20 -11.76
CA GLY A 204 4.52 -4.20 -10.65
C GLY A 204 3.10 -4.52 -11.05
N PRO A 205 2.14 -3.75 -10.53
CA PRO A 205 0.74 -4.12 -10.52
C PRO A 205 0.11 -4.11 -11.91
N ARG A 206 -0.96 -4.90 -12.05
CA ARG A 206 -1.88 -4.80 -13.17
C ARG A 206 -3.00 -3.84 -12.81
N PHE A 207 -3.21 -2.85 -13.67
CA PHE A 207 -4.28 -1.87 -13.48
C PHE A 207 -5.63 -2.44 -13.93
N LYS A 208 -6.70 -1.90 -13.34
CA LYS A 208 -8.07 -2.32 -13.67
C LYS A 208 -8.32 -2.14 -15.18
N ASN A 209 -8.91 -3.16 -15.82
CA ASN A 209 -9.20 -3.19 -17.26
C ASN A 209 -7.97 -3.01 -18.17
N ASN A 210 -6.77 -3.21 -17.65
CA ASN A 210 -5.50 -2.94 -18.33
C ASN A 210 -5.34 -1.47 -18.75
N GLU A 211 -5.94 -0.57 -17.99
CA GLU A 211 -5.91 0.88 -18.20
C GLU A 211 -5.39 1.59 -16.97
N LEU A 212 -4.49 2.53 -17.17
CA LEU A 212 -3.98 3.43 -16.14
C LEU A 212 -4.44 4.85 -16.42
N THR A 213 -5.09 5.47 -15.45
CA THR A 213 -5.30 6.92 -15.46
C THR A 213 -4.31 7.58 -14.51
N VAL A 214 -3.47 8.47 -15.04
CA VAL A 214 -2.58 9.33 -14.26
C VAL A 214 -3.35 10.57 -13.84
N PRO A 215 -3.56 10.79 -12.52
CA PRO A 215 -4.41 11.88 -12.04
C PRO A 215 -3.85 13.27 -12.32
N LYS A 216 -4.73 14.25 -12.46
CA LYS A 216 -4.41 15.66 -12.76
C LYS A 216 -3.46 16.34 -11.76
N GLY A 217 -3.40 15.85 -10.52
CA GLY A 217 -2.49 16.38 -9.49
C GLY A 217 -1.03 16.02 -9.74
N VAL A 218 -0.75 14.96 -10.51
CA VAL A 218 0.61 14.53 -10.84
C VAL A 218 1.16 15.41 -11.95
N THR A 219 2.07 16.32 -11.62
CA THR A 219 2.62 17.26 -12.60
C THR A 219 3.71 16.67 -13.49
N THR A 220 4.40 15.64 -13.02
CA THR A 220 5.50 14.98 -13.72
C THR A 220 5.39 13.47 -13.60
N ILE A 221 5.38 12.75 -14.72
CA ILE A 221 5.52 11.29 -14.77
C ILE A 221 7.01 10.98 -14.72
N LYS A 222 7.45 10.46 -13.58
CA LYS A 222 8.86 10.22 -13.29
C LYS A 222 9.45 9.06 -14.07
N SER A 223 10.79 9.07 -14.20
CA SER A 223 11.55 8.02 -14.83
C SER A 223 11.14 6.62 -14.33
N ARG A 224 10.83 5.71 -15.25
CA ARG A 224 10.44 4.32 -14.97
C ARG A 224 9.29 4.13 -13.98
N SER A 225 8.50 5.17 -13.72
CA SER A 225 7.40 5.05 -12.75
C SER A 225 6.30 4.07 -13.20
N ILE A 226 6.12 3.92 -14.52
CA ILE A 226 5.13 3.05 -15.19
C ILE A 226 5.89 2.14 -16.18
N TYR A 227 6.89 1.41 -15.67
CA TYR A 227 7.85 0.65 -16.48
C TYR A 227 7.58 -0.86 -16.35
N ASN A 228 7.60 -1.57 -17.48
CA ASN A 228 7.45 -3.03 -17.57
C ASN A 228 6.25 -3.56 -16.78
N ILE A 229 5.07 -3.03 -17.11
CA ILE A 229 3.79 -3.45 -16.53
C ILE A 229 3.10 -4.38 -17.53
N ASN A 230 3.00 -5.64 -17.15
CA ASN A 230 2.35 -6.65 -17.98
C ASN A 230 0.89 -6.28 -18.23
N ASP A 231 0.41 -6.55 -19.45
CA ASP A 231 -0.97 -6.37 -19.88
C ASP A 231 -1.49 -4.92 -19.92
N LEU A 232 -0.68 -3.91 -19.59
CA LEU A 232 -1.10 -2.50 -19.69
C LEU A 232 -1.30 -2.14 -21.17
N LYS A 233 -2.52 -1.76 -21.54
CA LYS A 233 -2.90 -1.45 -22.93
C LYS A 233 -3.07 0.04 -23.18
N THR A 234 -3.53 0.76 -22.18
CA THR A 234 -3.90 2.17 -22.34
C THR A 234 -3.40 2.99 -21.14
N ILE A 235 -2.82 4.13 -21.43
CA ILE A 235 -2.50 5.15 -20.43
C ILE A 235 -3.26 6.42 -20.76
N ASN A 236 -4.12 6.85 -19.83
CA ASN A 236 -4.83 8.12 -19.88
C ASN A 236 -4.16 9.11 -18.94
N VAL A 237 -3.61 10.19 -19.47
CA VAL A 237 -2.96 11.24 -18.68
C VAL A 237 -3.91 12.42 -18.55
N GLU A 238 -4.32 12.74 -17.32
CA GLU A 238 -5.23 13.85 -17.07
C GLU A 238 -4.57 15.23 -17.22
N ASN A 239 -5.38 16.24 -17.48
CA ASN A 239 -4.93 17.63 -17.64
C ASN A 239 -4.33 18.15 -16.33
N GLY A 240 -3.10 18.67 -16.38
CA GLY A 240 -2.29 19.07 -15.22
C GLY A 240 -0.89 18.44 -15.25
N VAL A 241 -0.74 17.29 -15.90
CA VAL A 241 0.59 16.71 -16.17
C VAL A 241 1.28 17.56 -17.23
N THR A 242 2.51 17.98 -16.96
CA THR A 242 3.29 18.86 -17.84
C THR A 242 4.55 18.20 -18.39
N LYS A 243 5.08 17.17 -17.71
CA LYS A 243 6.36 16.55 -18.06
C LYS A 243 6.31 15.05 -18.00
N ILE A 244 6.92 14.37 -18.99
CA ILE A 244 7.15 12.93 -19.02
C ILE A 244 8.66 12.69 -19.12
N GLU A 245 9.22 11.99 -18.14
CA GLU A 245 10.65 11.74 -18.03
C GLU A 245 11.07 10.47 -18.81
N LYS A 246 12.38 10.31 -18.94
CA LYS A 246 13.04 9.20 -19.62
C LYS A 246 12.55 7.83 -19.11
N TYR A 247 12.20 6.94 -20.02
CA TYR A 247 11.74 5.58 -19.76
C TYR A 247 10.44 5.49 -18.91
N ALA A 248 9.70 6.56 -18.79
CA ALA A 248 8.51 6.61 -17.96
C ALA A 248 7.51 5.50 -18.28
N PHE A 249 7.35 5.15 -19.56
CA PHE A 249 6.43 4.14 -20.10
C PHE A 249 7.16 2.97 -20.79
N ALA A 250 8.48 2.87 -20.66
CA ALA A 250 9.26 1.89 -21.41
C ALA A 250 8.94 0.43 -20.99
N ASP A 251 9.24 -0.50 -21.89
CA ASP A 251 9.07 -1.95 -21.73
C ASP A 251 7.65 -2.42 -21.39
N ASN A 252 6.63 -1.63 -21.71
CA ASN A 252 5.23 -2.03 -21.61
C ASN A 252 4.81 -2.69 -22.93
N ASP A 253 5.15 -3.96 -23.14
CA ASP A 253 5.00 -4.67 -24.43
C ASP A 253 3.56 -4.75 -24.95
N SER A 254 2.57 -4.64 -24.06
CA SER A 254 1.14 -4.67 -24.41
C SER A 254 0.54 -3.27 -24.65
N LEU A 255 1.31 -2.19 -24.40
CA LEU A 255 0.84 -0.82 -24.48
C LEU A 255 0.55 -0.44 -25.93
N LYS A 256 -0.69 0.00 -26.19
CA LYS A 256 -1.16 0.39 -27.53
C LYS A 256 -1.38 1.90 -27.62
N ASN A 257 -1.99 2.47 -26.57
CA ASN A 257 -2.45 3.86 -26.62
C ASN A 257 -1.96 4.64 -25.41
N VAL A 258 -1.45 5.84 -25.65
CA VAL A 258 -1.15 6.84 -24.62
C VAL A 258 -1.87 8.13 -24.98
N TYR A 259 -2.85 8.52 -24.18
CA TYR A 259 -3.60 9.76 -24.38
C TYR A 259 -3.00 10.85 -23.48
N LEU A 260 -2.50 11.91 -24.12
CA LEU A 260 -1.84 13.01 -23.46
C LEU A 260 -2.68 14.30 -23.52
N PRO A 261 -2.78 15.04 -22.40
CA PRO A 261 -3.50 16.30 -22.37
C PRO A 261 -2.74 17.44 -23.03
N ALA A 262 -3.46 18.51 -23.38
CA ALA A 262 -2.87 19.73 -23.93
C ALA A 262 -1.89 20.44 -22.97
N SER A 263 -1.88 20.09 -21.68
CA SER A 263 -0.94 20.65 -20.67
C SER A 263 0.49 20.14 -20.81
N ILE A 264 0.75 19.08 -21.59
CA ILE A 264 2.10 18.54 -21.78
C ILE A 264 3.00 19.59 -22.47
N THR A 265 4.11 19.90 -21.83
CA THR A 265 5.13 20.83 -22.35
C THR A 265 6.45 20.13 -22.69
N SER A 266 6.70 18.96 -22.12
CA SER A 266 7.95 18.22 -22.33
C SER A 266 7.74 16.72 -22.26
N ILE A 267 8.22 16.01 -23.28
CA ILE A 267 8.29 14.54 -23.33
C ILE A 267 9.74 14.17 -23.66
N ASP A 268 10.36 13.34 -22.81
CA ASP A 268 11.70 12.80 -23.12
C ASP A 268 11.60 11.86 -24.32
N VAL A 269 12.54 11.97 -25.26
CA VAL A 269 12.58 11.13 -26.48
C VAL A 269 12.68 9.64 -26.21
N LEU A 270 13.10 9.25 -25.02
CA LEU A 270 13.21 7.87 -24.57
C LEU A 270 12.05 7.45 -23.65
N ALA A 271 10.98 8.26 -23.53
CA ALA A 271 9.88 7.99 -22.62
C ALA A 271 9.25 6.61 -22.81
N CYS A 272 9.11 6.17 -24.07
CA CYS A 272 8.53 4.86 -24.44
C CYS A 272 9.57 3.85 -24.92
N LYS A 273 10.85 4.21 -24.96
CA LYS A 273 11.87 3.35 -25.58
C LYS A 273 12.23 2.18 -24.68
N SER A 274 12.20 0.95 -25.23
CA SER A 274 12.69 -0.24 -24.54
C SER A 274 14.18 -0.11 -24.16
N TYR A 275 14.55 -0.65 -23.01
CA TYR A 275 15.93 -0.69 -22.55
C TYR A 275 16.77 -1.68 -23.39
N ASN A 276 16.16 -2.72 -23.93
CA ASN A 276 16.75 -3.59 -24.93
C ASN A 276 16.60 -2.95 -26.30
N TYR A 277 17.68 -2.43 -26.85
CA TYR A 277 17.76 -1.71 -28.14
C TYR A 277 17.16 -2.44 -29.35
N GLU A 278 16.77 -3.71 -29.20
CA GLU A 278 16.20 -4.55 -30.26
C GLU A 278 14.66 -4.62 -30.26
N LYS A 279 13.97 -4.16 -29.20
CA LYS A 279 12.51 -4.13 -29.12
C LYS A 279 12.00 -2.72 -28.89
N TYR A 280 11.31 -2.20 -29.88
CA TYR A 280 10.49 -1.00 -29.70
C TYR A 280 9.09 -1.42 -29.28
N SER A 281 8.60 -0.99 -28.13
CA SER A 281 7.17 -1.04 -27.87
C SER A 281 6.50 -0.04 -28.80
N ALA A 282 5.81 -0.55 -29.81
CA ALA A 282 5.00 0.27 -30.71
C ALA A 282 3.76 0.73 -29.95
N CYS A 283 3.78 1.94 -29.38
CA CYS A 283 2.58 2.56 -28.86
C CYS A 283 2.27 3.85 -29.64
N ASP A 284 1.01 4.07 -29.91
CA ASP A 284 0.55 5.33 -30.49
C ASP A 284 0.34 6.35 -29.37
N ILE A 285 0.98 7.52 -29.51
CA ILE A 285 0.79 8.65 -28.61
C ILE A 285 -0.21 9.60 -29.25
N TYR A 286 -1.32 9.84 -28.55
CA TYR A 286 -2.37 10.79 -28.96
C TYR A 286 -2.26 12.03 -28.10
N ILE A 287 -2.11 13.20 -28.73
CA ILE A 287 -2.13 14.49 -28.04
C ILE A 287 -3.45 15.18 -28.35
N ASP A 288 -4.20 15.54 -27.33
CA ASP A 288 -5.53 16.17 -27.41
C ASP A 288 -5.58 17.39 -28.35
N LYS A 289 -4.43 18.09 -28.51
CA LYS A 289 -4.32 19.29 -29.30
C LYS A 289 -4.32 19.07 -30.80
N TYR A 290 -4.01 17.86 -31.28
CA TYR A 290 -3.69 17.67 -32.71
C TYR A 290 -4.48 16.54 -33.40
N LYS A 291 -5.24 15.71 -32.71
CA LYS A 291 -5.89 14.49 -33.28
C LYS A 291 -4.96 13.59 -34.13
N ASP A 292 -3.69 13.92 -34.19
CA ASP A 292 -2.70 13.20 -34.97
C ASP A 292 -1.86 12.33 -34.04
N SER A 293 -1.77 11.04 -34.39
CA SER A 293 -0.87 10.13 -33.69
C SER A 293 0.57 10.49 -33.98
N ILE A 294 1.37 10.71 -32.92
CA ILE A 294 2.82 10.77 -33.04
C ILE A 294 3.34 9.35 -32.82
N PRO A 295 3.86 8.67 -33.84
CA PRO A 295 4.50 7.38 -33.61
C PRO A 295 5.70 7.55 -32.69
N CYS A 296 5.87 6.64 -31.75
CA CYS A 296 7.04 6.61 -30.87
C CYS A 296 8.36 6.27 -31.63
N TYR A 297 8.41 6.64 -32.92
CA TYR A 297 9.55 6.41 -33.80
C TYR A 297 10.21 7.72 -34.16
N SER A 298 11.37 7.95 -33.66
CA SER A 298 12.47 8.62 -34.37
C SER A 298 13.74 8.59 -33.55
#